data_193dea6f9f49d9e89b49c73e8e5cb7cc
#
_entry.id   193dea6f9f49d9e89b49c73e8e5cb7cc
#
_cell.length_a   1.000
_cell.length_b   1.000
_cell.length_c   1.000
_cell.angle_alpha   90.00
_cell.angle_beta   90.00
_cell.angle_gamma   90.00
#
_symmetry.space_group_name_H-M   'P 1'
#
loop_
_entity.id
_entity.type
_entity.pdbx_description
1 polymer ?
#
loop_
_entity_poly.entity_id
_entity_poly.type
_entity_poly.pdbx_seq_one_letter_code
_entity_poly.pdbx_strand_id
1 'polypeptide(L)'
;GAGGSIGSEICRQVAKFKPKEIIILGHGENSIYQLNMELVGKYSQHFTITPVIADVQDRKRIFEVMDKYKPDVVYHAAAHKHVPLMEINPREAVKNNILGTRNVAEAASHARVKSFVMVSTDKAVNPPNIMGATKRLCEMIVQDMATRSEYTKFVAVRFGNVLGSRGSVIPLFKKQI
;
A
#
# COMPACT_ATOMS: atom_id res chain seq x y z
N GLY A 1 -2.91 -2.73 0.83
CA GLY A 1 -1.96 -3.51 0.00
C GLY A 1 -1.10 -4.47 0.81
N ALA A 2 -1.53 -4.86 2.05
CA ALA A 2 -0.74 -5.71 2.95
C ALA A 2 -0.38 -7.08 2.36
N GLY A 3 -1.27 -7.69 1.55
CA GLY A 3 -1.04 -8.99 0.93
C GLY A 3 -0.04 -9.01 -0.24
N GLY A 4 0.44 -7.85 -0.70
CA GLY A 4 1.48 -7.74 -1.74
C GLY A 4 2.89 -8.03 -1.19
N SER A 5 3.88 -8.21 -2.10
CA SER A 5 5.26 -8.50 -1.69
C SER A 5 5.84 -7.44 -0.75
N ILE A 6 5.67 -6.16 -1.09
CA ILE A 6 6.16 -5.05 -0.26
C ILE A 6 5.31 -4.89 1.01
N GLY A 7 3.98 -4.90 0.87
CA GLY A 7 3.08 -4.73 2.02
C GLY A 7 3.26 -5.82 3.08
N SER A 8 3.40 -7.09 2.68
CA SER A 8 3.63 -8.19 3.62
C SER A 8 4.99 -8.06 4.33
N GLU A 9 6.02 -7.62 3.61
CA GLU A 9 7.32 -7.39 4.23
C GLU A 9 7.31 -6.21 5.20
N ILE A 10 6.61 -5.12 4.87
CA ILE A 10 6.38 -4.02 5.82
C ILE A 10 5.70 -4.54 7.09
N CYS A 11 4.67 -5.38 6.97
CA CYS A 11 4.00 -5.98 8.14
C CYS A 11 4.97 -6.80 8.99
N ARG A 12 5.84 -7.62 8.37
CA ARG A 12 6.87 -8.41 9.09
C ARG A 12 7.86 -7.52 9.83
N GLN A 13 8.32 -6.44 9.19
CA GLN A 13 9.26 -5.52 9.82
C GLN A 13 8.61 -4.73 10.96
N VAL A 14 7.39 -4.21 10.77
CA VAL A 14 6.63 -3.50 11.81
C VAL A 14 6.35 -4.42 13.01
N ALA A 15 6.04 -5.69 12.77
CA ALA A 15 5.79 -6.68 13.85
C ALA A 15 6.97 -6.83 14.83
N LYS A 16 8.21 -6.62 14.38
CA LYS A 16 9.40 -6.66 15.25
C LYS A 16 9.41 -5.56 16.31
N PHE A 17 8.72 -4.45 16.08
CA PHE A 17 8.59 -3.36 17.04
C PHE A 17 7.47 -3.56 18.06
N LYS A 18 6.75 -4.69 18.01
CA LYS A 18 5.66 -5.06 18.93
C LYS A 18 4.63 -3.92 19.11
N PRO A 19 3.98 -3.46 18.05
CA PRO A 19 2.96 -2.43 18.15
C PRO A 19 1.76 -2.94 18.95
N LYS A 20 0.86 -2.07 19.36
CA LYS A 20 -0.39 -2.48 20.03
C LYS A 20 -1.27 -3.33 19.11
N GLU A 21 -1.36 -2.94 17.84
CA GLU A 21 -2.16 -3.62 16.83
C GLU A 21 -1.57 -3.41 15.43
N ILE A 22 -1.69 -4.42 14.57
CA ILE A 22 -1.42 -4.31 13.11
C ILE A 22 -2.71 -4.63 12.36
N ILE A 23 -3.18 -3.67 11.55
CA ILE A 23 -4.33 -3.86 10.66
C ILE A 23 -3.79 -4.20 9.27
N ILE A 24 -4.01 -5.44 8.82
CA ILE A 24 -3.58 -5.93 7.52
C ILE A 24 -4.70 -5.80 6.50
N LEU A 25 -4.69 -4.70 5.70
CA LEU A 25 -5.74 -4.39 4.75
C LEU A 25 -5.33 -4.71 3.30
N GLY A 26 -6.22 -5.36 2.56
CA GLY A 26 -6.08 -5.61 1.13
C GLY A 26 -7.34 -6.21 0.51
N HIS A 27 -7.48 -6.15 -0.82
CA HIS A 27 -8.63 -6.71 -1.53
C HIS A 27 -8.50 -8.22 -1.80
N GLY A 28 -7.28 -8.75 -1.85
CA GLY A 28 -7.03 -10.16 -2.13
C GLY A 28 -7.18 -11.03 -0.89
N GLU A 29 -8.33 -11.68 -0.72
CA GLU A 29 -8.64 -12.53 0.44
C GLU A 29 -7.54 -13.53 0.75
N ASN A 30 -7.15 -14.35 -0.22
CA ASN A 30 -6.12 -15.39 -0.01
C ASN A 30 -4.77 -14.82 0.47
N SER A 31 -4.35 -13.69 -0.08
CA SER A 31 -3.07 -13.07 0.31
C SER A 31 -3.13 -12.47 1.72
N ILE A 32 -4.27 -11.92 2.11
CA ILE A 32 -4.50 -11.44 3.48
C ILE A 32 -4.59 -12.62 4.45
N TYR A 33 -5.31 -13.69 4.09
CA TYR A 33 -5.39 -14.91 4.90
C TYR A 33 -4.01 -15.51 5.18
N GLN A 34 -3.19 -15.70 4.13
CA GLN A 34 -1.84 -16.25 4.29
C GLN A 34 -0.96 -15.38 5.20
N LEU A 35 -0.99 -14.06 5.02
CA LEU A 35 -0.25 -13.14 5.86
C LEU A 35 -0.76 -13.16 7.30
N ASN A 36 -2.08 -13.23 7.50
CA ASN A 36 -2.68 -13.32 8.83
C ASN A 36 -2.21 -14.58 9.56
N MET A 37 -2.27 -15.75 8.91
CA MET A 37 -1.82 -17.00 9.49
C MET A 37 -0.34 -16.95 9.88
N GLU A 38 0.50 -16.38 9.02
CA GLU A 38 1.94 -16.21 9.32
C GLU A 38 2.17 -15.32 10.55
N LEU A 39 1.52 -14.15 10.59
CA LEU A 39 1.73 -13.20 11.68
C LEU A 39 1.13 -13.67 12.99
N VAL A 40 -0.07 -14.26 12.96
CA VAL A 40 -0.71 -14.83 14.15
C VAL A 40 0.16 -15.95 14.74
N GLY A 41 0.67 -16.86 13.91
CA GLY A 41 1.54 -17.95 14.38
C GLY A 41 2.82 -17.47 15.07
N LYS A 42 3.33 -16.28 14.70
CA LYS A 42 4.57 -15.74 15.27
C LYS A 42 4.37 -14.73 16.40
N TYR A 43 3.27 -13.96 16.38
CA TYR A 43 3.16 -12.73 17.17
C TYR A 43 1.85 -12.58 17.97
N SER A 44 0.90 -13.53 17.88
CA SER A 44 -0.41 -13.41 18.54
C SER A 44 -0.36 -13.20 20.06
N GLN A 45 0.72 -13.65 20.70
CA GLN A 45 0.94 -13.43 22.13
C GLN A 45 1.49 -12.04 22.48
N HIS A 46 1.87 -11.24 21.48
CA HIS A 46 2.55 -9.97 21.68
C HIS A 46 1.67 -8.75 21.37
N PHE A 47 0.81 -8.85 20.36
CA PHE A 47 -0.07 -7.77 19.91
C PHE A 47 -1.23 -8.30 19.06
N THR A 48 -2.25 -7.47 18.87
CA THR A 48 -3.41 -7.82 18.04
C THR A 48 -3.09 -7.71 16.56
N ILE A 49 -3.57 -8.68 15.77
CA ILE A 49 -3.48 -8.69 14.31
C ILE A 49 -4.89 -8.74 13.76
N THR A 50 -5.28 -7.71 13.00
CA THR A 50 -6.63 -7.55 12.48
C THR A 50 -6.64 -7.60 10.97
N PRO A 51 -7.12 -8.69 10.33
CA PRO A 51 -7.28 -8.76 8.89
C PRO A 51 -8.52 -7.96 8.45
N VAL A 52 -8.37 -7.18 7.38
CA VAL A 52 -9.46 -6.39 6.77
C VAL A 52 -9.46 -6.61 5.27
N ILE A 53 -10.55 -7.14 4.74
CA ILE A 53 -10.77 -7.21 3.30
C ILE A 53 -11.43 -5.92 2.85
N ALA A 54 -10.70 -5.14 2.04
CA ALA A 54 -11.19 -3.90 1.46
C ALA A 54 -10.38 -3.51 0.22
N ASP A 55 -11.05 -2.89 -0.76
CA ASP A 55 -10.42 -2.29 -1.92
C ASP A 55 -10.19 -0.80 -1.67
N VAL A 56 -9.01 -0.28 -2.02
CA VAL A 56 -8.70 1.14 -1.91
C VAL A 56 -9.56 2.02 -2.82
N GLN A 57 -10.19 1.44 -3.83
CA GLN A 57 -11.14 2.12 -4.72
C GLN A 57 -12.49 2.39 -4.02
N ASP A 58 -12.86 1.60 -3.02
CA ASP A 58 -14.06 1.80 -2.23
C ASP A 58 -13.82 2.87 -1.15
N ARG A 59 -14.08 4.13 -1.54
CA ARG A 59 -13.91 5.30 -0.66
C ARG A 59 -14.65 5.14 0.67
N LYS A 60 -15.92 4.74 0.63
CA LYS A 60 -16.75 4.60 1.82
C LYS A 60 -16.13 3.60 2.80
N ARG A 61 -15.78 2.43 2.29
CA ARG A 61 -15.16 1.36 3.09
C ARG A 61 -13.84 1.78 3.71
N ILE A 62 -13.01 2.52 2.98
CA ILE A 62 -11.72 3.01 3.50
C ILE A 62 -11.91 4.01 4.64
N PHE A 63 -12.87 4.94 4.54
CA PHE A 63 -13.21 5.85 5.63
C PHE A 63 -13.73 5.10 6.85
N GLU A 64 -14.67 4.16 6.69
CA GLU A 64 -15.18 3.31 7.79
C GLU A 64 -14.04 2.58 8.54
N VAL A 65 -13.06 2.05 7.81
CA VAL A 65 -11.91 1.36 8.39
C VAL A 65 -11.04 2.35 9.18
N MET A 66 -10.73 3.51 8.62
CA MET A 66 -9.91 4.52 9.30
C MET A 66 -10.58 5.04 10.56
N ASP A 67 -11.89 5.31 10.52
CA ASP A 67 -12.66 5.79 11.68
C ASP A 67 -12.77 4.71 12.77
N LYS A 68 -12.93 3.45 12.38
CA LYS A 68 -13.04 2.34 13.33
C LYS A 68 -11.74 2.08 14.08
N TYR A 69 -10.62 2.03 13.36
CA TYR A 69 -9.35 1.58 13.94
C TYR A 69 -8.43 2.72 14.36
N LYS A 70 -8.60 3.93 13.81
CA LYS A 70 -7.80 5.14 14.12
C LYS A 70 -6.30 4.86 14.22
N PRO A 71 -5.66 4.32 13.16
CA PRO A 71 -4.27 3.93 13.22
C PRO A 71 -3.36 5.15 13.43
N ASP A 72 -2.26 4.99 14.16
CA ASP A 72 -1.23 6.03 14.29
C ASP A 72 -0.44 6.21 13.00
N VAL A 73 -0.19 5.10 12.28
CA VAL A 73 0.61 5.10 11.05
C VAL A 73 -0.10 4.30 9.96
N VAL A 74 -0.10 4.85 8.74
CA VAL A 74 -0.59 4.16 7.54
C VAL A 74 0.57 3.95 6.56
N TYR A 75 0.82 2.69 6.19
CA TYR A 75 1.70 2.32 5.08
C TYR A 75 0.85 1.98 3.86
N HIS A 76 0.89 2.81 2.84
CA HIS A 76 0.12 2.62 1.61
C HIS A 76 0.99 1.99 0.52
N ALA A 77 0.83 0.68 0.33
CA ALA A 77 1.54 -0.13 -0.66
C ALA A 77 0.62 -0.75 -1.73
N ALA A 78 -0.64 -0.29 -1.81
CA ALA A 78 -1.58 -0.76 -2.82
C ALA A 78 -1.33 -0.06 -4.16
N ALA A 79 -0.99 -0.83 -5.19
CA ALA A 79 -0.85 -0.32 -6.56
C ALA A 79 -0.86 -1.46 -7.58
N HIS A 80 -1.38 -1.19 -8.77
CA HIS A 80 -1.08 -1.96 -9.97
C HIS A 80 0.29 -1.54 -10.51
N LYS A 81 1.22 -2.49 -10.68
CA LYS A 81 2.64 -2.19 -10.95
C LYS A 81 3.18 -2.72 -12.29
N HIS A 82 2.46 -3.64 -12.93
CA HIS A 82 2.94 -4.28 -14.17
C HIS A 82 2.73 -3.34 -15.36
N VAL A 83 3.84 -2.80 -15.89
CA VAL A 83 3.83 -1.81 -16.98
C VAL A 83 3.04 -2.30 -18.18
N PRO A 84 3.29 -3.49 -18.78
CA PRO A 84 2.54 -3.92 -19.96
C PRO A 84 1.04 -4.04 -19.73
N LEU A 85 0.62 -4.49 -18.53
CA LEU A 85 -0.80 -4.61 -18.20
C LEU A 85 -1.46 -3.23 -18.04
N MET A 86 -0.75 -2.24 -17.50
CA MET A 86 -1.29 -0.89 -17.33
C MET A 86 -1.38 -0.11 -18.63
N GLU A 87 -0.51 -0.37 -19.59
CA GLU A 87 -0.62 0.21 -20.95
C GLU A 87 -1.93 -0.19 -21.64
N ILE A 88 -2.34 -1.45 -21.49
CA ILE A 88 -3.60 -1.95 -22.09
C ILE A 88 -4.83 -1.74 -21.19
N ASN A 89 -4.63 -1.37 -19.91
CA ASN A 89 -5.69 -1.13 -18.94
C ASN A 89 -5.50 0.22 -18.20
N PRO A 90 -5.41 1.36 -18.90
CA PRO A 90 -5.10 2.65 -18.27
C PRO A 90 -6.16 3.10 -17.27
N ARG A 91 -7.43 2.79 -17.53
CA ARG A 91 -8.55 3.11 -16.61
C ARG A 91 -8.38 2.44 -15.25
N GLU A 92 -7.96 1.19 -15.23
CA GLU A 92 -7.73 0.44 -13.98
C GLU A 92 -6.49 0.96 -13.23
N ALA A 93 -5.45 1.37 -13.97
CA ALA A 93 -4.31 2.06 -13.37
C ALA A 93 -4.73 3.37 -12.67
N VAL A 94 -5.57 4.20 -13.31
CA VAL A 94 -6.11 5.44 -12.72
C VAL A 94 -6.95 5.15 -11.49
N LYS A 95 -7.93 4.25 -11.58
CA LYS A 95 -8.83 3.92 -10.47
C LYS A 95 -8.07 3.40 -9.25
N ASN A 96 -7.23 2.40 -9.47
CA ASN A 96 -6.54 1.76 -8.35
C ASN A 96 -5.42 2.64 -7.79
N ASN A 97 -4.55 3.17 -8.65
CA ASN A 97 -3.38 3.89 -8.19
C ASN A 97 -3.74 5.32 -7.75
N ILE A 98 -4.39 6.10 -8.60
CA ILE A 98 -4.66 7.52 -8.32
C ILE A 98 -5.83 7.68 -7.37
N LEU A 99 -7.03 7.19 -7.74
CA LEU A 99 -8.21 7.35 -6.90
C LEU A 99 -8.08 6.56 -5.60
N GLY A 100 -7.50 5.35 -5.66
CA GLY A 100 -7.22 4.56 -4.45
C GLY A 100 -6.26 5.27 -3.50
N THR A 101 -5.16 5.85 -3.99
CA THR A 101 -4.24 6.64 -3.15
C THR A 101 -4.93 7.85 -2.54
N ARG A 102 -5.70 8.59 -3.33
CA ARG A 102 -6.49 9.73 -2.85
C ARG A 102 -7.45 9.33 -1.74
N ASN A 103 -8.22 8.27 -1.93
CA ASN A 103 -9.16 7.78 -0.92
C ASN A 103 -8.46 7.46 0.41
N VAL A 104 -7.34 6.75 0.35
CA VAL A 104 -6.60 6.36 1.58
C VAL A 104 -5.95 7.58 2.24
N ALA A 105 -5.39 8.52 1.47
CA ALA A 105 -4.77 9.73 2.00
C ALA A 105 -5.80 10.67 2.65
N GLU A 106 -6.94 10.91 2.00
CA GLU A 106 -8.03 11.72 2.56
C GLU A 106 -8.62 11.09 3.83
N ALA A 107 -8.84 9.77 3.84
CA ALA A 107 -9.32 9.06 5.02
C ALA A 107 -8.30 9.09 6.18
N ALA A 108 -7.01 8.98 5.88
CA ALA A 108 -5.95 9.10 6.89
C ALA A 108 -5.91 10.50 7.51
N SER A 109 -6.05 11.55 6.70
CA SER A 109 -6.15 12.95 7.20
C SER A 109 -7.39 13.15 8.05
N HIS A 110 -8.55 12.67 7.60
CA HIS A 110 -9.82 12.74 8.32
C HIS A 110 -9.72 12.06 9.71
N ALA A 111 -9.16 10.86 9.77
CA ALA A 111 -8.96 10.10 11.00
C ALA A 111 -7.80 10.61 11.87
N ARG A 112 -7.12 11.71 11.46
CA ARG A 112 -5.99 12.31 12.16
C ARG A 112 -4.85 11.33 12.42
N VAL A 113 -4.52 10.51 11.41
CA VAL A 113 -3.36 9.61 11.42
C VAL A 113 -2.07 10.43 11.58
N LYS A 114 -1.18 10.04 12.48
CA LYS A 114 0.08 10.79 12.72
C LYS A 114 1.01 10.78 11.50
N SER A 115 1.15 9.62 10.85
CA SER A 115 2.04 9.46 9.71
C SER A 115 1.42 8.61 8.61
N PHE A 116 1.48 9.12 7.39
CA PHE A 116 1.09 8.43 6.16
C PHE A 116 2.32 8.24 5.27
N VAL A 117 2.68 7.00 4.98
CA VAL A 117 3.84 6.65 4.17
C VAL A 117 3.39 5.93 2.90
N MET A 118 3.55 6.57 1.75
CA MET A 118 3.26 5.96 0.45
C MET A 118 4.49 5.30 -0.14
N VAL A 119 4.33 4.06 -0.55
CA VAL A 119 5.32 3.35 -1.38
C VAL A 119 5.22 3.85 -2.82
N SER A 120 6.31 4.43 -3.34
CA SER A 120 6.46 4.85 -4.73
C SER A 120 7.59 4.06 -5.43
N THR A 121 8.01 4.53 -6.59
CA THR A 121 8.96 3.83 -7.47
C THR A 121 9.87 4.83 -8.19
N ASP A 122 11.05 4.38 -8.60
CA ASP A 122 11.95 5.09 -9.52
C ASP A 122 11.26 5.46 -10.85
N LYS A 123 10.30 4.64 -11.29
CA LYS A 123 9.53 4.85 -12.53
C LYS A 123 8.56 6.05 -12.49
N ALA A 124 8.39 6.68 -11.32
CA ALA A 124 7.67 7.94 -11.18
C ALA A 124 8.52 9.17 -11.55
N VAL A 125 9.82 8.98 -11.80
CA VAL A 125 10.73 10.03 -12.27
C VAL A 125 10.67 10.08 -13.79
N ASN A 126 10.27 11.22 -14.40
CA ASN A 126 10.10 11.37 -15.84
C ASN A 126 9.38 10.17 -16.48
N PRO A 127 8.14 9.86 -16.09
CA PRO A 127 7.51 8.59 -16.37
C PRO A 127 7.24 8.38 -17.86
N PRO A 128 7.84 7.36 -18.51
CA PRO A 128 7.62 7.07 -19.93
C PRO A 128 6.40 6.16 -20.18
N ASN A 129 5.69 5.75 -19.15
CA ASN A 129 4.59 4.80 -19.23
C ASN A 129 3.45 5.14 -18.26
N ILE A 130 2.27 4.56 -18.52
CA ILE A 130 1.04 4.81 -17.75
C ILE A 130 1.24 4.47 -16.26
N MET A 131 1.86 3.34 -15.93
CA MET A 131 2.09 2.95 -14.54
C MET A 131 2.94 4.01 -13.82
N GLY A 132 4.06 4.41 -14.40
CA GLY A 132 4.92 5.47 -13.85
C GLY A 132 4.20 6.81 -13.71
N ALA A 133 3.42 7.21 -14.73
CA ALA A 133 2.62 8.43 -14.71
C ALA A 133 1.58 8.40 -13.57
N THR A 134 0.88 7.29 -13.38
CA THR A 134 -0.07 7.16 -12.25
C THR A 134 0.63 7.25 -10.91
N LYS A 135 1.82 6.67 -10.75
CA LYS A 135 2.60 6.78 -9.50
C LYS A 135 3.11 8.21 -9.27
N ARG A 136 3.48 8.94 -10.33
CA ARG A 136 3.84 10.36 -10.21
C ARG A 136 2.66 11.19 -9.73
N LEU A 137 1.47 10.97 -10.26
CA LEU A 137 0.25 11.64 -9.79
C LEU A 137 -0.08 11.27 -8.32
N CYS A 138 0.15 10.03 -7.91
CA CYS A 138 0.02 9.65 -6.49
C CYS A 138 0.98 10.45 -5.59
N GLU A 139 2.23 10.67 -6.02
CA GLU A 139 3.17 11.50 -5.27
C GLU A 139 2.70 12.97 -5.16
N MET A 140 2.13 13.51 -6.24
CA MET A 140 1.56 14.87 -6.23
C MET A 140 0.37 14.97 -5.26
N ILE A 141 -0.50 13.95 -5.19
CA ILE A 141 -1.58 13.89 -4.19
C ILE A 141 -1.00 13.88 -2.77
N VAL A 142 0.02 13.07 -2.51
CA VAL A 142 0.67 12.99 -1.19
C VAL A 142 1.32 14.32 -0.82
N GLN A 143 1.95 15.01 -1.78
CA GLN A 143 2.52 16.35 -1.58
C GLN A 143 1.45 17.41 -1.29
N ASP A 144 0.35 17.41 -2.04
CA ASP A 144 -0.78 18.31 -1.81
C ASP A 144 -1.40 18.07 -0.42
N MET A 145 -1.58 16.81 -0.03
CA MET A 145 -2.06 16.46 1.31
C MET A 145 -1.08 16.89 2.41
N ALA A 146 0.23 16.85 2.16
CA ALA A 146 1.23 17.32 3.10
C ALA A 146 1.15 18.85 3.34
N THR A 147 0.75 19.63 2.33
CA THR A 147 0.57 21.08 2.46
C THR A 147 -0.73 21.46 3.15
N ARG A 148 -1.77 20.63 3.03
CA ARG A 148 -3.11 20.91 3.59
C ARG A 148 -3.33 20.35 4.98
N SER A 149 -2.59 19.33 5.38
CA SER A 149 -2.78 18.65 6.65
C SER A 149 -1.96 19.29 7.77
N GLU A 150 -2.63 19.78 8.79
CA GLU A 150 -1.97 20.31 10.00
C GLU A 150 -1.52 19.21 10.96
N TYR A 151 -2.10 18.00 10.86
CA TYR A 151 -1.87 16.93 11.81
C TYR A 151 -1.11 15.74 11.22
N THR A 152 -1.52 15.26 10.04
CA THR A 152 -0.94 14.07 9.42
C THR A 152 0.33 14.42 8.65
N LYS A 153 1.44 13.76 8.99
CA LYS A 153 2.68 13.86 8.23
C LYS A 153 2.63 12.93 7.03
N PHE A 154 2.56 13.50 5.83
CA PHE A 154 2.54 12.74 4.58
C PHE A 154 3.93 12.65 3.96
N VAL A 155 4.35 11.44 3.59
CA VAL A 155 5.61 11.19 2.90
C VAL A 155 5.45 10.13 1.82
N ALA A 156 6.26 10.24 0.76
CA ALA A 156 6.40 9.20 -0.26
C ALA A 156 7.86 8.70 -0.27
N VAL A 157 8.04 7.38 -0.37
CA VAL A 157 9.36 6.76 -0.48
C VAL A 157 9.49 6.08 -1.84
N ARG A 158 10.61 6.31 -2.52
CA ARG A 158 10.93 5.70 -3.81
C ARG A 158 11.98 4.63 -3.64
N PHE A 159 11.84 3.54 -4.37
CA PHE A 159 12.91 2.55 -4.56
C PHE A 159 12.78 1.89 -5.92
N GLY A 160 13.86 1.27 -6.38
CA GLY A 160 13.92 0.55 -7.64
C GLY A 160 13.32 -0.85 -7.58
N ASN A 161 13.87 -1.76 -8.41
CA ASN A 161 13.39 -3.14 -8.45
C ASN A 161 13.80 -3.91 -7.20
N VAL A 162 12.82 -4.59 -6.59
CA VAL A 162 13.04 -5.44 -5.43
C VAL A 162 13.27 -6.88 -5.88
N LEU A 163 14.43 -7.42 -5.54
CA LEU A 163 14.81 -8.78 -5.88
C LEU A 163 13.82 -9.79 -5.27
N GLY A 164 13.43 -10.80 -6.04
CA GLY A 164 12.54 -11.86 -5.57
C GLY A 164 11.08 -11.46 -5.36
N SER A 165 10.67 -10.23 -5.66
CA SER A 165 9.26 -9.83 -5.58
C SER A 165 8.40 -10.56 -6.63
N ARG A 166 7.10 -10.78 -6.33
CA ARG A 166 6.17 -11.45 -7.26
C ARG A 166 6.14 -10.72 -8.60
N GLY A 167 6.30 -11.47 -9.70
CA GLY A 167 6.36 -10.93 -11.06
C GLY A 167 7.60 -10.08 -11.36
N SER A 168 8.68 -10.20 -10.58
CA SER A 168 9.98 -9.62 -10.92
C SER A 168 10.77 -10.51 -11.89
N VAL A 169 11.85 -9.95 -12.46
CA VAL A 169 12.65 -10.59 -13.49
C VAL A 169 13.33 -11.90 -13.02
N ILE A 170 13.74 -11.99 -11.75
CA ILE A 170 14.44 -13.19 -11.25
C ILE A 170 13.55 -14.44 -11.25
N PRO A 171 12.29 -14.42 -10.71
CA PRO A 171 11.38 -15.55 -10.88
C PRO A 171 11.08 -15.91 -12.34
N LEU A 172 11.08 -14.91 -13.24
CA LEU A 172 10.90 -15.15 -14.66
C LEU A 172 12.10 -15.91 -15.26
N PHE A 173 13.33 -15.44 -15.02
CA PHE A 173 14.54 -16.10 -15.49
C PHE A 173 14.69 -17.53 -14.96
N LYS A 174 14.37 -17.77 -13.67
CA LYS A 174 14.38 -19.13 -13.10
C LYS A 174 13.40 -20.11 -13.76
N LYS A 175 12.37 -19.61 -14.46
CA LYS A 175 11.42 -20.43 -15.21
C LYS A 175 11.88 -20.67 -16.66
N GLN A 176 12.82 -19.89 -17.15
CA GLN A 176 13.34 -19.98 -18.51
C GLN A 176 14.61 -20.85 -18.61
N ILE A 177 15.21 -21.16 -17.46
CA ILE A 177 16.33 -22.12 -17.31
C ILE A 177 15.77 -23.48 -16.88
#